data_4a3306006457fac1e9f11b1969c09b27
#
_entry.id   4a3306006457fac1e9f11b1969c09b27
#
_cell.length_a   1.000
_cell.length_b   1.000
_cell.length_c   1.000
_cell.angle_alpha   90.00
_cell.angle_beta   90.00
_cell.angle_gamma   90.00
#
_symmetry.space_group_name_H-M   'P 1'
#
loop_
_entity.id
_entity.type
_entity.pdbx_description
1 polymer ?
#
loop_
_entity_poly.entity_id
_entity_poly.type
_entity_poly.pdbx_seq_one_letter_code
_entity_poly.pdbx_strand_id
1 'polypeptide(L)'
;RSCFSPLEGDRVKGGKQDRIVGLSFVVPAKSGKVGIPSFCVEQGRWTSQGGLAGASFTAGDAQLAPKEVRAAAKAGKDQGAVWDGVARTKLSAEKALGAENTNTSLNESMDSEKTKKAVEPYEKALGGLLAGQSDVVGVAFALNGKIEEVNIYPGHNLLAKLYSRLLGSYAFAAVLDTKGGSAPSPSTLAAFMKEGREKGRRSEDAVGNRVTLCDFDKQVRCQTEFQGQVVHAQWMRREEASERRTNDGQQMQQQVEEQNQAPRR
;
A
#
# COMPACT_ATOMS: atom_id res chain seq x y z
N ARG A 1 -22.28 17.93 -0.69
CA ARG A 1 -20.96 18.56 -0.87
C ARG A 1 -19.95 17.44 -1.04
N SER A 2 -19.23 17.41 -2.19
CA SER A 2 -18.23 16.38 -2.44
C SER A 2 -16.98 16.66 -1.60
N CYS A 3 -16.60 15.71 -0.75
CA CYS A 3 -15.28 15.68 -0.11
C CYS A 3 -14.36 14.78 -0.95
N PHE A 4 -13.07 15.08 -0.94
CA PHE A 4 -12.04 14.20 -1.49
C PHE A 4 -11.50 13.32 -0.36
N SER A 5 -11.31 12.04 -0.61
CA SER A 5 -10.79 11.08 0.38
C SER A 5 -9.54 10.40 -0.14
N PRO A 6 -8.34 10.98 0.08
CA PRO A 6 -7.09 10.28 -0.16
C PRO A 6 -7.02 9.05 0.74
N LEU A 7 -6.59 7.92 0.15
CA LEU A 7 -6.23 6.73 0.91
C LEU A 7 -4.74 6.68 1.15
N GLU A 8 -4.36 6.11 2.28
CA GLU A 8 -2.97 5.74 2.48
C GLU A 8 -2.53 4.78 1.37
N GLY A 9 -1.35 5.02 0.83
CA GLY A 9 -0.86 4.27 -0.30
C GLY A 9 -1.35 4.77 -1.67
N ASP A 10 -2.25 5.76 -1.75
CA ASP A 10 -2.53 6.42 -3.03
C ASP A 10 -1.22 6.91 -3.64
N ARG A 11 -0.95 6.51 -4.88
CA ARG A 11 0.27 6.86 -5.61
C ARG A 11 0.11 8.20 -6.29
N VAL A 12 1.16 9.00 -6.20
CA VAL A 12 1.22 10.35 -6.78
C VAL A 12 2.47 10.44 -7.64
N LYS A 13 2.29 10.72 -8.92
CA LYS A 13 3.37 10.89 -9.90
C LYS A 13 3.70 12.36 -10.09
N GLY A 14 4.97 12.68 -10.21
CA GLY A 14 5.42 14.03 -10.55
C GLY A 14 6.44 14.62 -9.60
N GLY A 15 6.69 15.92 -9.79
CA GLY A 15 7.76 16.60 -9.06
C GLY A 15 9.14 15.99 -9.31
N LYS A 16 10.01 16.06 -8.31
CA LYS A 16 11.36 15.47 -8.37
C LYS A 16 11.37 13.97 -8.07
N GLN A 17 10.33 13.45 -7.44
CA GLN A 17 10.18 12.04 -7.05
C GLN A 17 8.70 11.69 -6.94
N ASP A 18 8.34 10.48 -7.36
CA ASP A 18 7.03 9.92 -7.11
C ASP A 18 6.81 9.66 -5.61
N ARG A 19 5.55 9.73 -5.17
CA ARG A 19 5.20 9.64 -3.76
C ARG A 19 4.00 8.72 -3.54
N ILE A 20 3.83 8.30 -2.28
CA ILE A 20 2.59 7.72 -1.78
C ILE A 20 2.02 8.58 -0.66
N VAL A 21 0.71 8.58 -0.54
CA VAL A 21 0.01 9.18 0.60
C VAL A 21 0.27 8.32 1.85
N GLY A 22 0.69 8.94 2.94
CA GLY A 22 1.07 8.23 4.16
C GLY A 22 -0.09 7.81 5.06
N LEU A 23 -1.21 8.55 5.00
CA LEU A 23 -2.37 8.36 5.88
C LEU A 23 -3.67 8.57 5.10
N SER A 24 -4.72 7.82 5.44
CA SER A 24 -6.08 8.09 4.92
C SER A 24 -6.71 9.26 5.66
N PHE A 25 -7.33 10.19 4.95
CA PHE A 25 -8.03 11.32 5.56
C PHE A 25 -9.11 11.90 4.63
N VAL A 26 -9.99 12.72 5.17
CA VAL A 26 -11.01 13.45 4.42
C VAL A 26 -10.55 14.89 4.22
N VAL A 27 -10.55 15.34 2.98
CA VAL A 27 -10.35 16.76 2.65
C VAL A 27 -11.71 17.41 2.45
N PRO A 28 -12.11 18.35 3.32
CA PRO A 28 -13.39 19.05 3.17
C PRO A 28 -13.43 19.86 1.87
N ALA A 29 -14.61 19.99 1.29
CA ALA A 29 -14.79 20.89 0.17
C ALA A 29 -14.43 22.33 0.58
N LYS A 30 -13.76 23.06 -0.31
CA LYS A 30 -13.34 24.47 -0.10
C LYS A 30 -12.30 24.67 0.99
N SER A 31 -11.54 23.65 1.40
CA SER A 31 -10.47 23.78 2.39
C SER A 31 -9.21 24.49 1.88
N GLY A 32 -9.19 24.91 0.61
CA GLY A 32 -8.01 25.59 0.04
C GLY A 32 -6.84 24.63 -0.19
N LYS A 33 -5.62 25.12 -0.07
CA LYS A 33 -4.40 24.31 -0.17
C LYS A 33 -4.20 23.51 1.12
N VAL A 34 -4.05 22.21 0.99
CA VAL A 34 -3.90 21.27 2.09
C VAL A 34 -2.59 20.51 1.95
N GLY A 35 -1.77 20.48 3.01
CA GLY A 35 -0.57 19.62 3.07
C GLY A 35 -0.96 18.14 3.19
N ILE A 36 -0.42 17.30 2.31
CA ILE A 36 -0.66 15.87 2.30
C ILE A 36 0.57 15.14 2.84
N PRO A 37 0.46 14.42 3.98
CA PRO A 37 1.53 13.54 4.45
C PRO A 37 1.88 12.52 3.37
N SER A 38 3.14 12.51 2.93
CA SER A 38 3.55 11.63 1.83
C SER A 38 5.00 11.19 1.98
N PHE A 39 5.31 10.01 1.41
CA PHE A 39 6.64 9.43 1.35
C PHE A 39 7.10 9.28 -0.09
N CYS A 40 8.40 9.51 -0.34
CA CYS A 40 9.00 9.24 -1.64
C CYS A 40 9.10 7.73 -1.88
N VAL A 41 8.75 7.29 -3.09
CA VAL A 41 8.80 5.88 -3.50
C VAL A 41 9.74 5.64 -4.69
N GLU A 42 10.69 6.53 -4.85
CA GLU A 42 11.69 6.51 -5.90
C GLU A 42 13.03 7.03 -5.32
N GLN A 43 13.91 6.12 -4.98
CA GLN A 43 15.22 6.47 -4.45
C GLN A 43 16.16 6.91 -5.57
N GLY A 44 16.89 8.03 -5.36
CA GLY A 44 17.96 8.45 -6.27
C GLY A 44 17.55 9.35 -7.44
N ARG A 45 16.27 9.46 -7.80
CA ARG A 45 15.83 10.46 -8.80
C ARG A 45 15.54 11.80 -8.14
N TRP A 46 16.31 12.81 -8.52
CA TRP A 46 16.13 14.20 -8.02
C TRP A 46 15.85 15.19 -9.17
N THR A 47 15.52 14.67 -10.36
CA THR A 47 15.19 15.44 -11.55
C THR A 47 13.71 15.34 -11.89
N SER A 48 13.13 16.40 -12.44
CA SER A 48 11.74 16.40 -12.90
C SER A 48 11.56 15.49 -14.11
N GLN A 49 10.52 14.65 -14.13
CA GLN A 49 10.15 13.90 -15.33
C GLN A 49 9.49 14.83 -16.36
N GLY A 50 9.91 14.73 -17.62
CA GLY A 50 9.14 15.22 -18.75
C GLY A 50 9.03 16.72 -18.93
N GLY A 51 10.00 17.52 -18.49
CA GLY A 51 10.03 18.95 -18.83
C GLY A 51 8.89 19.82 -18.26
N LEU A 52 7.99 19.23 -17.48
CA LEU A 52 7.00 19.98 -16.71
C LEU A 52 7.70 20.67 -15.55
N ALA A 53 7.66 21.98 -15.53
CA ALA A 53 8.25 22.80 -14.47
C ALA A 53 7.84 22.28 -13.09
N GLY A 54 8.73 21.65 -12.44
CA GLY A 54 8.95 21.17 -11.07
C GLY A 54 7.87 21.14 -10.01
N ALA A 55 6.60 21.33 -10.27
CA ALA A 55 5.61 21.55 -9.21
C ALA A 55 4.24 20.85 -9.39
N SER A 56 3.95 20.17 -10.47
CA SER A 56 2.66 19.49 -10.59
C SER A 56 2.76 18.00 -10.29
N PHE A 57 1.86 17.52 -9.43
CA PHE A 57 1.63 16.10 -9.20
C PHE A 57 0.33 15.67 -9.87
N THR A 58 0.33 14.48 -10.46
CA THR A 58 -0.87 13.80 -10.95
C THR A 58 -1.15 12.57 -10.09
N ALA A 59 -2.42 12.20 -9.96
CA ALA A 59 -2.76 10.93 -9.36
C ALA A 59 -2.11 9.82 -10.20
N GLY A 60 -1.52 8.83 -9.53
CA GLY A 60 -1.08 7.59 -10.19
C GLY A 60 -2.29 6.81 -10.69
N ASP A 61 -2.03 5.74 -11.46
CA ASP A 61 -3.07 4.80 -11.88
C ASP A 61 -3.77 4.21 -10.63
N ALA A 62 -4.99 3.70 -10.84
CA ALA A 62 -5.99 3.42 -9.83
C ALA A 62 -5.64 2.39 -8.72
N GLN A 63 -4.37 2.02 -8.56
CA GLN A 63 -3.92 1.03 -7.57
C GLN A 63 -3.19 1.70 -6.42
N LEU A 64 -3.44 1.24 -5.19
CA LEU A 64 -2.63 1.64 -4.04
C LEU A 64 -1.23 1.01 -4.10
N ALA A 65 -0.28 1.64 -3.43
CA ALA A 65 1.02 1.03 -3.18
C ALA A 65 0.88 -0.32 -2.45
N PRO A 66 1.83 -1.26 -2.63
CA PRO A 66 1.81 -2.55 -1.97
C PRO A 66 1.76 -2.45 -0.44
N LYS A 67 1.19 -3.46 0.21
CA LYS A 67 1.02 -3.53 1.67
C LYS A 67 2.33 -3.26 2.42
N GLU A 68 3.43 -3.81 1.97
CA GLU A 68 4.77 -3.70 2.59
C GLU A 68 5.23 -2.24 2.62
N VAL A 69 5.05 -1.52 1.52
CA VAL A 69 5.40 -0.09 1.40
C VAL A 69 4.50 0.76 2.28
N ARG A 70 3.19 0.46 2.30
CA ARG A 70 2.21 1.15 3.17
C ARG A 70 2.46 0.89 4.65
N ALA A 71 2.80 -0.36 5.02
CA ALA A 71 3.14 -0.73 6.38
C ALA A 71 4.41 -0.01 6.87
N ALA A 72 5.44 0.09 6.01
CA ALA A 72 6.65 0.84 6.32
C ALA A 72 6.36 2.34 6.55
N ALA A 73 5.54 2.96 5.71
CA ALA A 73 5.12 4.35 5.86
C ALA A 73 4.40 4.60 7.20
N LYS A 74 3.61 3.63 7.68
CA LYS A 74 2.92 3.72 8.97
C LYS A 74 3.83 3.48 10.18
N ALA A 75 4.76 2.51 10.07
CA ALA A 75 5.48 1.99 11.23
C ALA A 75 6.38 3.02 11.89
N GLY A 76 6.99 3.95 11.17
CA GLY A 76 8.02 4.77 11.77
C GLY A 76 8.18 6.18 11.26
N LYS A 77 7.42 6.63 10.27
CA LYS A 77 7.73 7.88 9.54
C LYS A 77 9.15 7.89 8.94
N ASP A 78 9.75 6.70 8.79
CA ASP A 78 11.09 6.54 8.29
C ASP A 78 11.08 6.37 6.77
N GLN A 79 11.67 7.32 6.08
CA GLN A 79 11.80 7.29 4.62
C GLN A 79 12.67 6.11 4.14
N GLY A 80 13.67 5.72 4.92
CA GLY A 80 14.53 4.57 4.63
C GLY A 80 13.73 3.28 4.58
N ALA A 81 12.91 3.02 5.60
CA ALA A 81 12.05 1.83 5.64
C ALA A 81 11.06 1.76 4.45
N VAL A 82 10.59 2.91 3.97
CA VAL A 82 9.74 2.96 2.76
C VAL A 82 10.54 2.57 1.52
N TRP A 83 11.75 3.06 1.35
CA TRP A 83 12.63 2.68 0.24
C TRP A 83 13.00 1.20 0.26
N ASP A 84 13.26 0.62 1.44
CA ASP A 84 13.49 -0.81 1.61
C ASP A 84 12.25 -1.63 1.20
N GLY A 85 11.06 -1.18 1.56
CA GLY A 85 9.80 -1.77 1.11
C GLY A 85 9.63 -1.72 -0.40
N VAL A 86 9.98 -0.60 -1.02
CA VAL A 86 9.96 -0.44 -2.50
C VAL A 86 10.96 -1.39 -3.15
N ALA A 87 12.19 -1.46 -2.64
CA ALA A 87 13.23 -2.33 -3.18
C ALA A 87 12.80 -3.82 -3.14
N ARG A 88 12.28 -4.28 -1.99
CA ARG A 88 11.75 -5.65 -1.86
C ARG A 88 10.60 -5.94 -2.82
N THR A 89 9.65 -5.00 -2.94
CA THR A 89 8.53 -5.13 -3.88
C THR A 89 9.01 -5.29 -5.32
N LYS A 90 9.96 -4.46 -5.72
CA LYS A 90 10.53 -4.50 -7.09
C LYS A 90 11.24 -5.81 -7.36
N LEU A 91 12.04 -6.30 -6.41
CA LEU A 91 12.70 -7.59 -6.52
C LEU A 91 11.70 -8.75 -6.66
N SER A 92 10.62 -8.72 -5.88
CA SER A 92 9.55 -9.71 -5.99
C SER A 92 8.84 -9.64 -7.35
N ALA A 93 8.60 -8.43 -7.88
CA ALA A 93 8.00 -8.24 -9.19
C ALA A 93 8.92 -8.72 -10.33
N GLU A 94 10.21 -8.46 -10.24
CA GLU A 94 11.21 -8.96 -11.19
C GLU A 94 11.20 -10.49 -11.21
N LYS A 95 11.25 -11.12 -10.05
CA LYS A 95 11.23 -12.57 -9.91
C LYS A 95 9.93 -13.19 -10.42
N ALA A 96 8.77 -12.59 -10.11
CA ALA A 96 7.46 -13.14 -10.46
C ALA A 96 7.09 -12.89 -11.94
N LEU A 97 7.47 -11.76 -12.50
CA LEU A 97 7.03 -11.28 -13.82
C LEU A 97 8.14 -11.27 -14.87
N GLY A 98 9.40 -11.54 -14.48
CA GLY A 98 10.55 -11.38 -15.38
C GLY A 98 10.67 -9.93 -15.90
N ALA A 99 10.30 -8.95 -15.08
CA ALA A 99 10.35 -7.54 -15.43
C ALA A 99 11.76 -7.01 -15.18
N GLU A 100 12.42 -6.48 -16.21
CA GLU A 100 13.67 -5.76 -16.01
C GLU A 100 13.40 -4.45 -15.28
N ASN A 101 13.90 -4.33 -14.05
CA ASN A 101 13.82 -3.10 -13.26
C ASN A 101 14.96 -2.16 -13.63
N THR A 102 14.74 -1.33 -14.64
CA THR A 102 15.77 -0.41 -15.15
C THR A 102 15.97 0.84 -14.27
N ASN A 103 15.07 1.09 -13.32
CA ASN A 103 15.14 2.25 -12.42
C ASN A 103 14.58 1.94 -11.01
N THR A 104 14.59 2.94 -10.13
CA THR A 104 14.16 2.80 -8.72
C THR A 104 12.69 3.13 -8.47
N SER A 105 11.87 3.39 -9.51
CA SER A 105 10.48 3.79 -9.37
C SER A 105 9.55 2.61 -9.08
N LEU A 106 8.80 2.70 -7.97
CA LEU A 106 7.69 1.79 -7.68
C LEU A 106 6.59 1.88 -8.74
N ASN A 107 6.28 3.10 -9.18
CA ASN A 107 5.21 3.34 -10.15
C ASN A 107 5.48 2.66 -11.48
N GLU A 108 6.72 2.71 -11.97
CA GLU A 108 7.06 2.04 -13.23
C GLU A 108 6.87 0.52 -13.15
N SER A 109 7.28 -0.10 -12.04
CA SER A 109 7.07 -1.54 -11.84
C SER A 109 5.58 -1.90 -11.78
N MET A 110 4.76 -1.11 -11.08
CA MET A 110 3.33 -1.37 -10.96
C MET A 110 2.54 -1.06 -12.23
N ASP A 111 2.96 -0.05 -12.99
CA ASP A 111 2.25 0.40 -14.18
C ASP A 111 2.75 -0.28 -15.47
N SER A 112 3.70 -1.21 -15.37
CA SER A 112 4.22 -1.95 -16.52
C SER A 112 3.12 -2.79 -17.17
N GLU A 113 3.18 -2.96 -18.49
CA GLU A 113 2.23 -3.81 -19.22
C GLU A 113 2.24 -5.27 -18.75
N LYS A 114 3.40 -5.78 -18.29
CA LYS A 114 3.50 -7.12 -17.70
C LYS A 114 2.69 -7.20 -16.41
N THR A 115 2.83 -6.20 -15.52
CA THR A 115 2.06 -6.13 -14.28
C THR A 115 0.56 -6.00 -14.56
N LYS A 116 0.15 -5.10 -15.44
CA LYS A 116 -1.26 -4.91 -15.80
C LYS A 116 -1.89 -6.20 -16.32
N LYS A 117 -1.23 -6.91 -17.23
CA LYS A 117 -1.71 -8.21 -17.74
C LYS A 117 -1.78 -9.27 -16.65
N ALA A 118 -0.87 -9.27 -15.69
CA ALA A 118 -0.84 -10.26 -14.61
C ALA A 118 -1.93 -10.01 -13.56
N VAL A 119 -2.30 -8.76 -13.28
CA VAL A 119 -3.35 -8.41 -12.30
C VAL A 119 -4.76 -8.47 -12.89
N GLU A 120 -4.93 -8.28 -14.21
CA GLU A 120 -6.22 -8.25 -14.89
C GLU A 120 -7.15 -9.43 -14.55
N PRO A 121 -6.69 -10.70 -14.52
CA PRO A 121 -7.54 -11.84 -14.15
C PRO A 121 -8.16 -11.72 -12.76
N TYR A 122 -7.39 -11.20 -11.78
CA TYR A 122 -7.87 -10.99 -10.42
C TYR A 122 -8.88 -9.84 -10.34
N GLU A 123 -8.61 -8.73 -11.01
CA GLU A 123 -9.52 -7.59 -11.07
C GLU A 123 -10.84 -7.97 -11.76
N LYS A 124 -10.78 -8.76 -12.81
CA LYS A 124 -11.94 -9.26 -13.54
C LYS A 124 -12.78 -10.23 -12.70
N ALA A 125 -12.13 -11.14 -11.96
CA ALA A 125 -12.81 -12.11 -11.12
C ALA A 125 -13.45 -11.47 -9.88
N LEU A 126 -12.81 -10.47 -9.28
CA LEU A 126 -13.17 -9.91 -7.99
C LEU A 126 -13.82 -8.52 -8.07
N GLY A 127 -13.74 -7.84 -9.22
CA GLY A 127 -14.24 -6.47 -9.39
C GLY A 127 -15.74 -6.31 -9.12
N GLY A 128 -16.53 -7.36 -9.35
CA GLY A 128 -17.97 -7.38 -9.14
C GLY A 128 -18.44 -7.78 -7.73
N LEU A 129 -17.54 -8.06 -6.79
CA LEU A 129 -17.92 -8.62 -5.46
C LEU A 129 -18.87 -7.73 -4.63
N LEU A 130 -18.83 -6.43 -4.82
CA LEU A 130 -19.72 -5.50 -4.10
C LEU A 130 -21.04 -5.24 -4.81
N ALA A 131 -21.23 -5.77 -6.02
CA ALA A 131 -22.47 -5.54 -6.77
C ALA A 131 -23.67 -6.17 -6.07
N GLY A 132 -24.72 -5.37 -5.82
CA GLY A 132 -25.93 -5.80 -5.14
C GLY A 132 -25.80 -5.98 -3.62
N GLN A 133 -24.68 -5.62 -3.02
CA GLN A 133 -24.40 -5.82 -1.58
C GLN A 133 -24.37 -4.50 -0.82
N SER A 134 -25.50 -3.82 -0.73
CA SER A 134 -25.59 -2.47 -0.17
C SER A 134 -25.28 -2.32 1.33
N ASP A 135 -25.26 -3.42 2.08
CA ASP A 135 -24.96 -3.50 3.52
C ASP A 135 -23.48 -3.78 3.82
N VAL A 136 -22.69 -4.17 2.81
CA VAL A 136 -21.24 -4.41 2.97
C VAL A 136 -20.51 -3.09 3.11
N VAL A 137 -19.80 -2.91 4.22
CA VAL A 137 -19.04 -1.69 4.56
C VAL A 137 -17.54 -1.90 4.68
N GLY A 138 -17.06 -3.13 4.49
CA GLY A 138 -15.64 -3.45 4.61
C GLY A 138 -15.22 -4.64 3.74
N VAL A 139 -13.91 -4.78 3.57
CA VAL A 139 -13.29 -5.90 2.86
C VAL A 139 -12.11 -6.43 3.66
N ALA A 140 -11.93 -7.75 3.61
CA ALA A 140 -10.76 -8.44 4.11
C ALA A 140 -10.00 -9.04 2.94
N PHE A 141 -8.70 -8.78 2.88
CA PHE A 141 -7.81 -9.41 1.92
C PHE A 141 -7.06 -10.57 2.59
N ALA A 142 -7.07 -11.72 1.95
CA ALA A 142 -6.30 -12.88 2.36
C ALA A 142 -5.41 -13.37 1.22
N LEU A 143 -4.16 -13.70 1.54
CA LEU A 143 -3.19 -14.25 0.62
C LEU A 143 -2.67 -15.57 1.20
N ASN A 144 -2.65 -16.62 0.38
CA ASN A 144 -2.17 -17.96 0.79
C ASN A 144 -2.84 -18.49 2.07
N GLY A 145 -4.14 -18.21 2.25
CA GLY A 145 -4.92 -18.62 3.43
C GLY A 145 -4.73 -17.76 4.68
N LYS A 146 -3.89 -16.73 4.64
CA LYS A 146 -3.65 -15.80 5.76
C LYS A 146 -4.34 -14.47 5.47
N ILE A 147 -5.04 -13.91 6.48
CA ILE A 147 -5.60 -12.56 6.37
C ILE A 147 -4.46 -11.56 6.49
N GLU A 148 -4.32 -10.73 5.49
CA GLU A 148 -3.25 -9.74 5.38
C GLU A 148 -3.71 -8.35 5.76
N GLU A 149 -4.95 -8.02 5.42
CA GLU A 149 -5.48 -6.69 5.66
C GLU A 149 -7.01 -6.70 5.78
N VAL A 150 -7.54 -5.82 6.60
CA VAL A 150 -8.98 -5.53 6.72
C VAL A 150 -9.17 -4.02 6.65
N ASN A 151 -10.11 -3.58 5.83
CA ASN A 151 -10.51 -2.17 5.71
C ASN A 151 -12.00 -2.05 5.96
N ILE A 152 -12.41 -1.13 6.82
CA ILE A 152 -13.81 -0.83 7.16
C ILE A 152 -14.06 0.66 6.99
N TYR A 153 -15.19 1.00 6.36
CA TYR A 153 -15.63 2.35 6.07
C TYR A 153 -17.00 2.63 6.70
N PRO A 154 -17.43 3.89 6.87
CA PRO A 154 -18.71 4.24 7.50
C PRO A 154 -19.93 3.85 6.67
N GLY A 155 -19.75 3.45 5.42
CA GLY A 155 -20.86 3.01 4.57
C GLY A 155 -20.43 2.46 3.23
N HIS A 156 -21.32 1.68 2.63
CA HIS A 156 -21.13 0.99 1.35
C HIS A 156 -20.68 1.92 0.22
N ASN A 157 -21.31 3.09 0.10
CA ASN A 157 -21.01 4.03 -1.00
C ASN A 157 -19.54 4.49 -1.01
N LEU A 158 -18.93 4.64 0.16
CA LEU A 158 -17.52 4.99 0.24
C LEU A 158 -16.64 3.80 -0.13
N LEU A 159 -16.93 2.63 0.45
CA LEU A 159 -16.23 1.40 0.10
C LEU A 159 -16.28 1.13 -1.41
N ALA A 160 -17.46 1.20 -2.03
CA ALA A 160 -17.63 0.94 -3.46
C ALA A 160 -16.78 1.86 -4.34
N LYS A 161 -16.63 3.14 -3.95
CA LYS A 161 -15.77 4.10 -4.66
C LYS A 161 -14.26 3.84 -4.49
N LEU A 162 -13.88 3.20 -3.39
CA LEU A 162 -12.48 2.94 -3.05
C LEU A 162 -12.05 1.53 -3.45
N TYR A 163 -13.00 0.63 -3.70
CA TYR A 163 -12.78 -0.79 -3.85
C TYR A 163 -11.81 -1.15 -4.99
N SER A 164 -11.94 -0.52 -6.15
CA SER A 164 -11.03 -0.78 -7.28
C SER A 164 -9.57 -0.51 -6.95
N ARG A 165 -9.30 0.56 -6.20
CA ARG A 165 -7.93 0.90 -5.76
C ARG A 165 -7.36 -0.11 -4.78
N LEU A 166 -8.18 -0.56 -3.82
CA LEU A 166 -7.85 -1.63 -2.88
C LEU A 166 -7.58 -2.93 -3.65
N LEU A 167 -8.52 -3.31 -4.52
CA LEU A 167 -8.43 -4.54 -5.29
C LEU A 167 -7.16 -4.60 -6.15
N GLY A 168 -6.79 -3.52 -6.82
CA GLY A 168 -5.56 -3.48 -7.62
C GLY A 168 -4.31 -3.74 -6.80
N SER A 169 -4.21 -3.18 -5.58
CA SER A 169 -3.11 -3.47 -4.66
C SER A 169 -3.10 -4.94 -4.21
N TYR A 170 -4.27 -5.53 -3.96
CA TYR A 170 -4.40 -6.92 -3.55
C TYR A 170 -4.10 -7.88 -4.71
N ALA A 171 -4.56 -7.57 -5.92
CA ALA A 171 -4.25 -8.32 -7.12
C ALA A 171 -2.74 -8.35 -7.40
N PHE A 172 -2.07 -7.19 -7.24
CA PHE A 172 -0.63 -7.12 -7.38
C PHE A 172 0.10 -7.98 -6.35
N ALA A 173 -0.31 -7.92 -5.08
CA ALA A 173 0.26 -8.78 -4.03
C ALA A 173 0.07 -10.28 -4.34
N ALA A 174 -1.09 -10.67 -4.88
CA ALA A 174 -1.36 -12.05 -5.29
C ALA A 174 -0.46 -12.51 -6.46
N VAL A 175 -0.16 -11.62 -7.41
CA VAL A 175 0.79 -11.90 -8.49
C VAL A 175 2.21 -12.14 -7.97
N LEU A 176 2.62 -11.41 -6.92
CA LEU A 176 3.97 -11.53 -6.37
C LEU A 176 4.18 -12.80 -5.53
N ASP A 177 3.15 -13.34 -4.89
CA ASP A 177 3.27 -14.50 -4.01
C ASP A 177 2.06 -15.45 -4.12
N THR A 178 2.08 -16.30 -5.14
CA THR A 178 1.05 -17.33 -5.39
C THR A 178 1.48 -18.69 -4.87
N LYS A 179 1.15 -19.00 -3.63
CA LYS A 179 1.35 -20.35 -3.05
C LYS A 179 0.05 -21.15 -2.96
N GLY A 180 -1.08 -20.45 -3.13
CA GLY A 180 -2.40 -21.02 -2.91
C GLY A 180 -2.75 -21.13 -1.41
N GLY A 181 -4.01 -21.45 -1.13
CA GLY A 181 -4.51 -21.59 0.23
C GLY A 181 -6.03 -21.57 0.27
N SER A 182 -6.62 -22.11 1.33
CA SER A 182 -8.07 -22.04 1.54
C SER A 182 -8.49 -20.65 2.05
N ALA A 183 -9.68 -20.22 1.66
CA ALA A 183 -10.24 -18.97 2.17
C ALA A 183 -10.40 -19.04 3.71
N PRO A 184 -9.97 -18.00 4.46
CA PRO A 184 -10.18 -17.92 5.90
C PRO A 184 -11.66 -17.90 6.26
N SER A 185 -12.01 -18.52 7.38
CA SER A 185 -13.37 -18.49 7.90
C SER A 185 -13.72 -17.13 8.53
N PRO A 186 -15.01 -16.81 8.73
CA PRO A 186 -15.42 -15.63 9.48
C PRO A 186 -14.86 -15.58 10.91
N SER A 187 -14.74 -16.74 11.57
CA SER A 187 -14.13 -16.84 12.89
C SER A 187 -12.63 -16.51 12.88
N THR A 188 -11.90 -16.93 11.83
CA THR A 188 -10.50 -16.55 11.61
C THR A 188 -10.35 -15.04 11.41
N LEU A 189 -11.27 -14.42 10.68
CA LEU A 189 -11.30 -12.96 10.52
C LEU A 189 -11.53 -12.25 11.86
N ALA A 190 -12.52 -12.68 12.62
CA ALA A 190 -12.81 -12.10 13.94
C ALA A 190 -11.64 -12.27 14.92
N ALA A 191 -10.93 -13.41 14.87
CA ALA A 191 -9.74 -13.65 15.66
C ALA A 191 -8.59 -12.70 15.24
N PHE A 192 -8.35 -12.56 13.93
CA PHE A 192 -7.33 -11.65 13.40
C PHE A 192 -7.55 -10.20 13.87
N MET A 193 -8.79 -9.71 13.83
CA MET A 193 -9.10 -8.34 14.26
C MET A 193 -8.86 -8.09 15.75
N LYS A 194 -8.80 -9.14 16.56
CA LYS A 194 -8.51 -9.08 18.03
C LYS A 194 -7.08 -9.47 18.37
N GLU A 195 -6.33 -10.00 17.41
CA GLU A 195 -5.01 -10.61 17.62
C GLU A 195 -3.96 -9.58 18.06
N GLY A 196 -3.03 -10.04 18.88
CA GLY A 196 -1.82 -9.31 19.23
C GLY A 196 -1.92 -8.48 20.49
N ARG A 197 -0.73 -8.15 21.04
CA ARG A 197 -0.55 -7.28 22.19
C ARG A 197 -0.13 -5.89 21.71
N GLU A 198 -0.83 -4.85 22.16
CA GLU A 198 -0.48 -3.47 21.88
C GLU A 198 0.90 -3.14 22.50
N LYS A 199 1.79 -2.60 21.66
CA LYS A 199 3.15 -2.19 22.05
C LYS A 199 3.28 -0.67 22.12
N GLY A 200 2.41 0.04 21.42
CA GLY A 200 2.43 1.48 21.38
C GLY A 200 1.23 2.07 20.65
N ARG A 201 0.97 3.33 20.97
CA ARG A 201 -0.10 4.11 20.31
C ARG A 201 0.39 5.52 20.06
N ARG A 202 0.08 6.05 18.90
CA ARG A 202 0.28 7.46 18.58
C ARG A 202 -0.92 8.01 17.82
N SER A 203 -1.17 9.29 17.97
CA SER A 203 -2.19 10.01 17.19
C SER A 203 -1.55 11.17 16.44
N GLU A 204 -2.06 11.43 15.27
CA GLU A 204 -1.64 12.52 14.40
C GLU A 204 -2.86 13.28 13.90
N ASP A 205 -2.78 14.60 13.92
CA ASP A 205 -3.81 15.43 13.32
C ASP A 205 -3.38 15.82 11.90
N ALA A 206 -4.24 15.51 10.93
CA ALA A 206 -4.01 15.83 9.52
C ALA A 206 -5.28 16.37 8.90
N VAL A 207 -5.26 17.64 8.46
CA VAL A 207 -6.38 18.26 7.72
C VAL A 207 -7.72 18.21 8.47
N GLY A 208 -7.68 18.39 9.80
CA GLY A 208 -8.89 18.27 10.64
C GLY A 208 -9.37 16.85 10.87
N ASN A 209 -8.56 15.86 10.49
CA ASN A 209 -8.77 14.46 10.84
C ASN A 209 -7.84 14.10 11.99
N ARG A 210 -8.29 13.21 12.88
CA ARG A 210 -7.43 12.52 13.85
C ARG A 210 -7.14 11.11 13.36
N VAL A 211 -5.86 10.79 13.15
CA VAL A 211 -5.42 9.46 12.78
C VAL A 211 -4.74 8.82 13.98
N THR A 212 -5.30 7.72 14.47
CA THR A 212 -4.73 6.93 15.56
C THR A 212 -4.11 5.65 14.99
N LEU A 213 -2.82 5.47 15.26
CA LEU A 213 -2.07 4.27 14.91
C LEU A 213 -1.73 3.50 16.19
N CYS A 214 -2.18 2.26 16.25
CA CYS A 214 -1.88 1.34 17.34
C CYS A 214 -0.95 0.24 16.82
N ASP A 215 0.18 0.13 17.47
CA ASP A 215 1.25 -0.79 17.14
C ASP A 215 1.09 -2.07 17.94
N PHE A 216 0.84 -3.20 17.27
CA PHE A 216 0.73 -4.52 17.89
C PHE A 216 1.91 -5.39 17.46
N ASP A 217 2.20 -6.45 18.18
CA ASP A 217 3.27 -7.39 17.84
C ASP A 217 3.06 -8.08 16.49
N LYS A 218 1.80 -8.37 16.11
CA LYS A 218 1.44 -9.08 14.87
C LYS A 218 0.77 -8.23 13.81
N GLN A 219 0.36 -7.02 14.12
CA GLN A 219 -0.35 -6.14 13.20
C GLN A 219 -0.20 -4.65 13.55
N VAL A 220 -0.50 -3.80 12.60
CA VAL A 220 -0.73 -2.37 12.80
C VAL A 220 -2.22 -2.11 12.64
N ARG A 221 -2.81 -1.38 13.58
CA ARG A 221 -4.19 -0.89 13.46
C ARG A 221 -4.16 0.61 13.25
N CYS A 222 -4.96 1.08 12.32
CA CYS A 222 -5.09 2.49 12.01
C CYS A 222 -6.56 2.88 12.02
N GLN A 223 -6.88 3.99 12.67
CA GLN A 223 -8.23 4.55 12.66
C GLN A 223 -8.16 6.02 12.30
N THR A 224 -8.93 6.44 11.32
CA THR A 224 -9.10 7.84 10.95
C THR A 224 -10.47 8.32 11.38
N GLU A 225 -10.49 9.41 12.13
CA GLU A 225 -11.70 10.11 12.56
C GLU A 225 -11.77 11.49 11.89
N PHE A 226 -12.95 11.85 11.44
CA PHE A 226 -13.25 13.17 10.93
C PHE A 226 -14.54 13.68 11.56
N GLN A 227 -14.49 14.86 12.21
CA GLN A 227 -15.62 15.45 12.94
C GLN A 227 -16.23 14.48 13.99
N GLY A 228 -15.38 13.72 14.70
CA GLY A 228 -15.78 12.78 15.73
C GLY A 228 -16.37 11.47 15.21
N GLN A 229 -16.38 11.22 13.91
CA GLN A 229 -16.84 9.98 13.31
C GLN A 229 -15.70 9.20 12.69
N VAL A 230 -15.67 7.89 12.91
CA VAL A 230 -14.72 6.99 12.25
C VAL A 230 -15.05 6.92 10.76
N VAL A 231 -14.11 7.33 9.92
CA VAL A 231 -14.23 7.33 8.46
C VAL A 231 -13.43 6.23 7.78
N HIS A 232 -12.44 5.66 8.48
CA HIS A 232 -11.69 4.50 8.05
C HIS A 232 -11.11 3.78 9.26
N ALA A 233 -11.25 2.46 9.30
CA ALA A 233 -10.58 1.59 10.26
C ALA A 233 -9.86 0.47 9.49
N GLN A 234 -8.61 0.21 9.84
CA GLN A 234 -7.76 -0.73 9.14
C GLN A 234 -6.95 -1.59 10.11
N TRP A 235 -6.82 -2.86 9.77
CA TRP A 235 -5.91 -3.83 10.37
C TRP A 235 -4.98 -4.35 9.30
N MET A 236 -3.69 -4.30 9.53
CA MET A 236 -2.68 -4.73 8.58
C MET A 236 -1.70 -5.68 9.28
N ARG A 237 -1.53 -6.89 8.75
CA ARG A 237 -0.60 -7.89 9.26
C ARG A 237 0.84 -7.39 9.11
N ARG A 238 1.65 -7.60 10.13
CA ARG A 238 3.11 -7.43 10.06
C ARG A 238 3.74 -8.66 9.43
N GLU A 239 4.80 -8.44 8.66
CA GLU A 239 5.69 -9.53 8.29
C GLU A 239 6.34 -10.15 9.54
N GLU A 240 6.46 -11.45 9.57
CA GLU A 240 7.21 -12.15 10.61
C GLU A 240 8.71 -11.85 10.46
N ALA A 241 9.42 -11.80 11.61
CA ALA A 241 10.85 -11.50 11.60
C ALA A 241 11.69 -12.55 10.84
N SER A 242 11.19 -13.80 10.74
CA SER A 242 11.78 -14.86 9.94
C SER A 242 11.66 -14.61 8.44
N GLU A 243 10.50 -14.12 7.99
CA GLU A 243 10.27 -13.76 6.56
C GLU A 243 11.14 -12.57 6.16
N ARG A 244 11.32 -11.57 7.05
CA ARG A 244 12.25 -10.46 6.81
C ARG A 244 13.69 -10.91 6.61
N ARG A 245 14.21 -11.78 7.50
CA ARG A 245 15.60 -12.27 7.41
C ARG A 245 15.88 -13.04 6.11
N THR A 246 14.88 -13.79 5.62
CA THR A 246 15.01 -14.53 4.37
C THR A 246 15.07 -13.57 3.17
N ASN A 247 14.23 -12.53 3.18
CA ASN A 247 14.24 -11.51 2.13
C ASN A 247 15.51 -10.66 2.17
N ASP A 248 15.95 -10.24 3.35
CA ASP A 248 17.20 -9.45 3.52
C ASP A 248 18.43 -10.28 3.10
N GLY A 249 18.46 -11.59 3.42
CA GLY A 249 19.50 -12.50 2.99
C GLY A 249 19.56 -12.67 1.47
N GLN A 250 18.44 -12.75 0.81
CA GLN A 250 18.36 -12.84 -0.66
C GLN A 250 18.81 -11.52 -1.32
N GLN A 251 18.47 -10.38 -0.76
CA GLN A 251 18.95 -9.07 -1.25
C GLN A 251 20.47 -8.93 -1.13
N MET A 252 21.03 -9.35 0.00
CA MET A 252 22.48 -9.30 0.20
C MET A 252 23.24 -10.22 -0.79
N GLN A 253 22.72 -11.42 -1.04
CA GLN A 253 23.31 -12.32 -2.03
C GLN A 253 23.26 -11.74 -3.44
N GLN A 254 22.15 -11.15 -3.87
CA GLN A 254 22.06 -10.51 -5.18
C GLN A 254 23.02 -9.31 -5.32
N GLN A 255 23.09 -8.45 -4.32
CA GLN A 255 24.05 -7.32 -4.37
C GLN A 255 25.51 -7.79 -4.47
N VAL A 256 25.84 -8.89 -3.79
CA VAL A 256 27.19 -9.49 -3.90
C VAL A 256 27.42 -10.09 -5.28
N GLU A 257 26.43 -10.75 -5.86
CA GLU A 257 26.53 -11.30 -7.22
C GLU A 257 26.65 -10.20 -8.28
N GLU A 258 25.87 -9.12 -8.18
CA GLU A 258 25.96 -7.96 -9.07
C GLU A 258 27.32 -7.25 -8.97
N GLN A 259 27.85 -7.10 -7.76
CA GLN A 259 29.20 -6.53 -7.57
C GLN A 259 30.30 -7.41 -8.14
N ASN A 260 30.13 -8.73 -8.10
CA ASN A 260 31.11 -9.67 -8.66
C ASN A 260 31.03 -9.79 -10.19
N GLN A 261 29.93 -9.44 -10.81
CA GLN A 261 29.69 -9.44 -12.25
C GLN A 261 30.02 -8.11 -12.92
N ALA A 262 30.26 -7.05 -12.15
CA ALA A 262 30.65 -5.75 -12.69
C ALA A 262 32.05 -5.86 -13.32
N PRO A 263 32.27 -5.46 -14.59
CA PRO A 263 33.56 -5.52 -15.22
C PRO A 263 34.54 -4.64 -14.43
N ARG A 264 35.62 -5.24 -13.99
CA ARG A 264 36.74 -4.49 -13.38
C ARG A 264 37.31 -3.55 -14.46
N ARG A 265 37.10 -2.25 -14.27
CA ARG A 265 37.71 -1.20 -15.10
C ARG A 265 39.16 -0.96 -14.67
#